data_bdda5873bdcaf9b5975158948ae63263
#
_entry.id   bdda5873bdcaf9b5975158948ae63263
#
_cell.length_a   1.000
_cell.length_b   1.000
_cell.length_c   1.000
_cell.angle_alpha   90.00
_cell.angle_beta   90.00
_cell.angle_gamma   90.00
#
_symmetry.space_group_name_H-M   'P 1'
#
loop_
_entity.id
_entity.type
_entity.pdbx_description
1 polymer ?
#
loop_
_entity_poly.entity_id
_entity_poly.type
_entity_poly.pdbx_seq_one_letter_code
_entity_poly.pdbx_strand_id
1 'polypeptide(L)'
;CITPVTDDKKVTFAVDDKNGYAKTYSYELWSISGDSLIENGDLTSDTEENGYRIFDIDIRMDIKPDTEYMLIFKLDGADGQTVRYYTRIVVNDNYHASELLDFVEQFNASTFDYEANEEGSFIYPYMQAYKGQDDDSLSMGHLNLTSSYKELVWSGVNPVRITSIIPQIKEIDVNYAVIELDYVTTAENTDGESDYYSIREYYRVSYKEPETEDDTETATGAEDAEA
;
A
#
# COMPACT_ATOMS: atom_id res chain seq x y z
N CYS A 1 5.98 7.15 5.36
CA CYS A 1 4.86 6.85 4.45
C CYS A 1 4.10 8.11 4.06
N ILE A 2 3.30 8.01 3.04
CA ILE A 2 2.34 9.03 2.60
C ILE A 2 0.95 8.46 2.86
N THR A 3 0.05 9.29 3.38
CA THR A 3 -1.37 8.99 3.48
C THR A 3 -2.10 9.94 2.52
N PRO A 4 -2.52 9.45 1.35
CA PRO A 4 -3.34 10.25 0.44
C PRO A 4 -4.68 10.54 1.10
N VAL A 5 -5.17 11.74 0.89
CA VAL A 5 -6.43 12.22 1.47
C VAL A 5 -7.28 12.77 0.34
N THR A 6 -8.54 12.40 0.33
CA THR A 6 -9.52 12.91 -0.62
C THR A 6 -10.00 14.31 -0.23
N ASP A 7 -10.82 14.95 -1.07
CA ASP A 7 -11.32 16.32 -0.86
C ASP A 7 -12.17 16.47 0.42
N ASP A 8 -12.65 15.36 1.01
CA ASP A 8 -13.32 15.35 2.31
C ASP A 8 -12.37 15.64 3.48
N LYS A 9 -11.05 15.63 3.24
CA LYS A 9 -9.97 15.92 4.19
C LYS A 9 -10.04 15.09 5.48
N LYS A 10 -10.51 13.85 5.37
CA LYS A 10 -10.64 12.94 6.49
C LYS A 10 -9.48 11.96 6.54
N VAL A 11 -8.90 11.77 7.73
CA VAL A 11 -7.86 10.78 7.98
C VAL A 11 -8.31 9.88 9.12
N THR A 12 -8.31 8.56 8.90
CA THR A 12 -8.69 7.57 9.90
C THR A 12 -7.45 6.85 10.42
N PHE A 13 -7.34 6.72 11.74
CA PHE A 13 -6.31 5.94 12.41
C PHE A 13 -6.92 4.77 13.19
N ALA A 14 -6.31 3.59 13.04
CA ALA A 14 -6.59 2.43 13.88
C ALA A 14 -5.45 2.26 14.90
N VAL A 15 -5.77 2.22 16.17
CA VAL A 15 -4.80 2.13 17.27
C VAL A 15 -4.99 0.83 18.05
N ASP A 16 -3.95 0.00 18.10
CA ASP A 16 -3.89 -1.16 18.99
C ASP A 16 -3.37 -0.73 20.36
N ASP A 17 -4.28 -0.38 21.27
CA ASP A 17 -3.98 -0.04 22.67
C ASP A 17 -4.54 -1.10 23.64
N LYS A 18 -4.29 -2.39 23.35
CA LYS A 18 -4.78 -3.53 24.14
C LYS A 18 -4.42 -3.45 25.63
N ASN A 19 -3.33 -2.75 25.96
CA ASN A 19 -2.86 -2.61 27.31
C ASN A 19 -3.41 -1.35 28.03
N GLY A 20 -4.19 -0.52 27.32
CA GLY A 20 -4.75 0.72 27.89
C GLY A 20 -3.66 1.72 28.31
N TYR A 21 -2.57 1.78 27.55
CA TYR A 21 -1.43 2.67 27.85
C TYR A 21 -1.81 4.14 27.75
N ALA A 22 -2.53 4.51 26.69
CA ALA A 22 -2.85 5.89 26.41
C ALA A 22 -4.03 6.39 27.24
N LYS A 23 -3.89 7.60 27.77
CA LYS A 23 -4.91 8.36 28.50
C LYS A 23 -5.63 9.33 27.59
N THR A 24 -4.88 10.02 26.74
CA THR A 24 -5.39 10.99 25.79
C THR A 24 -4.77 10.81 24.42
N TYR A 25 -5.53 11.20 23.43
CA TYR A 25 -5.13 11.16 22.02
C TYR A 25 -5.31 12.54 21.44
N SER A 26 -4.36 12.95 20.61
CA SER A 26 -4.41 14.25 19.93
C SER A 26 -3.67 14.20 18.61
N TYR A 27 -3.84 15.23 17.79
CA TYR A 27 -3.09 15.37 16.55
C TYR A 27 -2.54 16.79 16.37
N GLU A 28 -1.53 16.87 15.54
CA GLU A 28 -0.96 18.12 15.06
C GLU A 28 -0.73 18.03 13.56
N LEU A 29 -1.16 19.04 12.82
CA LEU A 29 -0.89 19.20 11.40
C LEU A 29 0.12 20.34 11.21
N TRP A 30 1.24 20.04 10.58
CA TRP A 30 2.35 20.94 10.35
C TRP A 30 2.64 21.10 8.87
N SER A 31 3.26 22.24 8.49
CA SER A 31 3.95 22.34 7.21
C SER A 31 4.98 21.22 7.09
N ILE A 32 5.28 20.76 5.87
CA ILE A 32 6.25 19.68 5.66
C ILE A 32 7.66 20.06 6.15
N SER A 33 8.00 21.35 6.16
CA SER A 33 9.24 21.88 6.75
C SER A 33 9.27 21.83 8.27
N GLY A 34 8.10 21.65 8.92
CA GLY A 34 7.99 21.60 10.39
C GLY A 34 8.08 22.97 11.08
N ASP A 35 8.05 24.07 10.35
CA ASP A 35 8.21 25.41 10.87
C ASP A 35 6.87 26.10 11.22
N SER A 36 5.74 25.55 10.77
CA SER A 36 4.42 26.14 10.95
C SER A 36 3.40 25.07 11.39
N LEU A 37 2.87 25.23 12.61
CA LEU A 37 1.71 24.48 13.06
C LEU A 37 0.46 25.05 12.39
N ILE A 38 -0.26 24.22 11.66
CA ILE A 38 -1.43 24.61 10.87
C ILE A 38 -2.71 24.35 11.67
N GLU A 39 -2.81 23.17 12.26
CA GLU A 39 -3.97 22.76 13.05
C GLU A 39 -3.56 21.78 14.14
N ASN A 40 -4.32 21.73 15.22
CA ASN A 40 -4.24 20.68 16.21
C ASN A 40 -5.61 20.41 16.84
N GLY A 41 -5.74 19.28 17.53
CA GLY A 41 -6.96 18.95 18.26
C GLY A 41 -6.82 17.70 19.12
N ASP A 42 -7.69 17.63 20.11
CA ASP A 42 -7.86 16.41 20.90
C ASP A 42 -8.78 15.45 20.16
N LEU A 43 -8.52 14.15 20.35
CA LEU A 43 -9.25 13.07 19.71
C LEU A 43 -9.96 12.20 20.73
N THR A 44 -11.17 11.83 20.40
CA THR A 44 -11.95 10.83 21.13
C THR A 44 -12.34 9.71 20.16
N SER A 45 -12.33 8.47 20.64
CA SER A 45 -12.82 7.34 19.86
C SER A 45 -13.97 6.69 20.61
N ASP A 46 -15.10 6.65 19.92
CA ASP A 46 -16.29 5.93 20.40
C ASP A 46 -16.48 4.59 19.67
N THR A 47 -15.56 4.27 18.73
CA THR A 47 -15.64 3.09 17.87
C THR A 47 -14.45 2.17 18.13
N GLU A 48 -14.76 0.88 18.28
CA GLU A 48 -13.79 -0.19 18.33
C GLU A 48 -14.10 -1.20 17.23
N GLU A 49 -13.12 -1.53 16.42
CA GLU A 49 -13.26 -2.46 15.31
C GLU A 49 -12.07 -3.44 15.32
N ASN A 50 -12.38 -4.76 15.32
CA ASN A 50 -11.38 -5.84 15.33
C ASN A 50 -10.34 -5.72 16.48
N GLY A 51 -10.70 -5.10 17.61
CA GLY A 51 -9.79 -4.87 18.74
C GLY A 51 -8.92 -3.62 18.60
N TYR A 52 -9.12 -2.81 17.56
CA TYR A 52 -8.49 -1.50 17.36
C TYR A 52 -9.45 -0.38 17.73
N ARG A 53 -8.93 0.66 18.35
CA ARG A 53 -9.66 1.92 18.54
C ARG A 53 -9.53 2.76 17.28
N ILE A 54 -10.66 3.22 16.76
CA ILE A 54 -10.71 4.00 15.51
C ILE A 54 -10.83 5.48 15.85
N PHE A 55 -10.02 6.29 15.21
CA PHE A 55 -9.99 7.74 15.35
C PHE A 55 -10.10 8.39 13.99
N ASP A 56 -11.03 9.31 13.87
CA ASP A 56 -11.21 10.15 12.68
C ASP A 56 -10.69 11.56 12.93
N ILE A 57 -9.87 12.06 12.03
CA ILE A 57 -9.40 13.44 11.99
C ILE A 57 -10.04 14.13 10.79
N ASP A 58 -10.94 15.07 11.06
CA ASP A 58 -11.48 15.96 10.03
C ASP A 58 -10.62 17.23 10.00
N ILE A 59 -9.80 17.38 8.96
CA ILE A 59 -8.93 18.55 8.79
C ILE A 59 -9.79 19.74 8.35
N ARG A 60 -9.89 20.73 9.24
CA ARG A 60 -10.76 21.90 9.06
C ARG A 60 -10.08 23.06 8.35
N MET A 61 -8.74 23.09 8.44
CA MET A 61 -7.98 24.14 7.79
C MET A 61 -7.95 23.95 6.27
N ASP A 62 -7.78 25.03 5.56
CA ASP A 62 -7.62 25.00 4.10
C ASP A 62 -6.21 24.57 3.74
N ILE A 63 -6.08 23.30 3.34
CA ILE A 63 -4.83 22.70 2.86
C ILE A 63 -4.87 22.66 1.32
N LYS A 64 -3.72 22.93 0.71
CA LYS A 64 -3.62 23.02 -0.75
C LYS A 64 -3.50 21.62 -1.36
N PRO A 65 -4.22 21.35 -2.46
CA PRO A 65 -4.00 20.14 -3.24
C PRO A 65 -2.53 20.00 -3.67
N ASP A 66 -2.07 18.77 -3.89
CA ASP A 66 -0.70 18.41 -4.31
C ASP A 66 0.42 18.99 -3.43
N THR A 67 0.06 19.35 -2.19
CA THR A 67 1.03 19.85 -1.22
C THR A 67 1.11 18.88 -0.05
N GLU A 68 2.32 18.47 0.30
CA GLU A 68 2.56 17.59 1.44
C GLU A 68 2.54 18.37 2.75
N TYR A 69 1.92 17.76 3.75
CA TYR A 69 1.89 18.21 5.13
C TYR A 69 2.32 17.09 6.06
N MET A 70 2.85 17.43 7.22
CA MET A 70 3.20 16.45 8.25
C MET A 70 2.06 16.34 9.26
N LEU A 71 1.44 15.18 9.33
CA LEU A 71 0.43 14.85 10.34
C LEU A 71 1.09 14.02 11.44
N ILE A 72 0.93 14.46 12.69
CA ILE A 72 1.44 13.80 13.88
C ILE A 72 0.26 13.33 14.72
N PHE A 73 0.14 12.04 14.93
CA PHE A 73 -0.79 11.45 15.88
C PHE A 73 -0.07 11.21 17.20
N LYS A 74 -0.66 11.64 18.31
CA LYS A 74 -0.04 11.63 19.64
C LYS A 74 -0.86 10.81 20.61
N LEU A 75 -0.18 9.98 21.38
CA LEU A 75 -0.73 9.23 22.51
C LEU A 75 0.01 9.66 23.78
N ASP A 76 -0.70 10.20 24.75
CA ASP A 76 -0.13 10.54 26.06
C ASP A 76 -0.45 9.44 27.06
N GLY A 77 0.58 8.82 27.61
CA GLY A 77 0.49 7.73 28.57
C GLY A 77 0.23 8.20 30.00
N ALA A 78 -0.22 7.27 30.85
CA ALA A 78 -0.44 7.52 32.27
C ALA A 78 0.85 7.88 33.03
N ASP A 79 2.00 7.50 32.48
CA ASP A 79 3.34 7.77 33.01
C ASP A 79 3.88 9.14 32.61
N GLY A 80 3.11 9.93 31.86
CA GLY A 80 3.49 11.26 31.38
C GLY A 80 4.39 11.23 30.14
N GLN A 81 4.59 10.08 29.51
CA GLN A 81 5.29 9.98 28.25
C GLN A 81 4.35 10.16 27.07
N THR A 82 4.84 10.75 26.00
CA THR A 82 4.10 10.92 24.74
C THR A 82 4.73 10.08 23.64
N VAL A 83 3.95 9.20 23.03
CA VAL A 83 4.31 8.48 21.80
C VAL A 83 3.79 9.27 20.61
N ARG A 84 4.58 9.38 19.55
CA ARG A 84 4.23 10.12 18.33
C ARG A 84 4.39 9.23 17.10
N TYR A 85 3.38 9.25 16.26
CA TYR A 85 3.39 8.62 14.95
C TYR A 85 3.29 9.70 13.89
N TYR A 86 4.07 9.55 12.83
CA TYR A 86 4.21 10.55 11.77
C TYR A 86 3.78 9.98 10.44
N THR A 87 2.99 10.73 9.70
CA THR A 87 2.75 10.48 8.29
C THR A 87 2.77 11.79 7.52
N ARG A 88 3.11 11.72 6.24
CA ARG A 88 2.88 12.83 5.30
C ARG A 88 1.48 12.66 4.73
N ILE A 89 0.70 13.71 4.71
CA ILE A 89 -0.57 13.73 4.00
C ILE A 89 -0.48 14.61 2.77
N VAL A 90 -1.23 14.25 1.75
CA VAL A 90 -1.39 15.01 0.52
C VAL A 90 -2.83 14.84 0.04
N VAL A 91 -3.46 15.94 -0.38
CA VAL A 91 -4.84 15.95 -0.87
C VAL A 91 -4.84 15.95 -2.38
N ASN A 92 -5.41 14.93 -2.99
CA ASN A 92 -5.70 14.86 -4.42
C ASN A 92 -6.64 13.67 -4.72
N ASP A 93 -7.80 13.94 -5.33
CA ASP A 93 -8.78 12.90 -5.67
C ASP A 93 -8.38 12.03 -6.86
N ASN A 94 -7.39 12.46 -7.65
CA ASN A 94 -6.96 11.75 -8.85
C ASN A 94 -5.80 10.77 -8.62
N TYR A 95 -5.45 10.48 -7.38
CA TYR A 95 -4.33 9.56 -7.09
C TYR A 95 -4.69 8.07 -7.20
N HIS A 96 -5.97 7.72 -7.29
CA HIS A 96 -6.44 6.34 -7.37
C HIS A 96 -5.81 5.42 -6.31
N ALA A 97 -5.58 5.99 -5.12
CA ALA A 97 -4.80 5.32 -4.08
C ALA A 97 -5.43 4.00 -3.62
N SER A 98 -6.77 3.96 -3.55
CA SER A 98 -7.49 2.74 -3.15
C SER A 98 -7.30 1.64 -4.17
N GLU A 99 -7.49 1.94 -5.45
CA GLU A 99 -7.37 0.98 -6.55
C GLU A 99 -5.94 0.43 -6.66
N LEU A 100 -4.94 1.29 -6.44
CA LEU A 100 -3.54 0.88 -6.48
C LEU A 100 -3.16 0.01 -5.27
N LEU A 101 -3.70 0.31 -4.09
CA LEU A 101 -3.53 -0.51 -2.88
C LEU A 101 -4.19 -1.87 -3.03
N ASP A 102 -5.46 -1.90 -3.46
CA ASP A 102 -6.22 -3.13 -3.70
C ASP A 102 -5.50 -4.04 -4.70
N PHE A 103 -4.95 -3.46 -5.76
CA PHE A 103 -4.15 -4.21 -6.74
C PHE A 103 -2.92 -4.85 -6.11
N VAL A 104 -2.15 -4.10 -5.32
CA VAL A 104 -0.93 -4.60 -4.66
C VAL A 104 -1.26 -5.69 -3.65
N GLU A 105 -2.32 -5.52 -2.87
CA GLU A 105 -2.76 -6.54 -1.92
C GLU A 105 -3.23 -7.82 -2.62
N GLN A 106 -3.96 -7.70 -3.73
CA GLN A 106 -4.38 -8.84 -4.54
C GLN A 106 -3.19 -9.54 -5.19
N PHE A 107 -2.22 -8.79 -5.72
CA PHE A 107 -1.00 -9.35 -6.29
C PHE A 107 -0.22 -10.14 -5.23
N ASN A 108 0.03 -9.53 -4.07
CA ASN A 108 0.70 -10.20 -2.97
C ASN A 108 -0.08 -11.45 -2.49
N ALA A 109 -1.41 -11.35 -2.32
CA ALA A 109 -2.23 -12.51 -1.94
C ALA A 109 -2.09 -13.66 -2.95
N SER A 110 -2.00 -13.34 -4.24
CA SER A 110 -1.85 -14.33 -5.31
C SER A 110 -0.49 -15.04 -5.31
N THR A 111 0.55 -14.46 -4.72
CA THR A 111 1.84 -15.15 -4.54
C THR A 111 1.74 -16.29 -3.51
N PHE A 112 0.72 -16.30 -2.67
CA PHE A 112 0.43 -17.36 -1.67
C PHE A 112 -0.69 -18.32 -2.13
N ASP A 113 -1.18 -18.19 -3.36
CA ASP A 113 -2.13 -19.14 -3.95
C ASP A 113 -1.40 -20.30 -4.63
N TYR A 114 -1.03 -21.30 -3.83
CA TYR A 114 -0.26 -22.46 -4.28
C TYR A 114 -1.05 -23.46 -5.13
N GLU A 115 -2.38 -23.32 -5.19
CA GLU A 115 -3.27 -24.18 -5.99
C GLU A 115 -3.50 -23.59 -7.40
N ALA A 116 -3.22 -22.31 -7.62
CA ALA A 116 -3.38 -21.68 -8.91
C ALA A 116 -2.38 -22.24 -9.94
N ASN A 117 -2.84 -22.46 -11.16
CA ASN A 117 -1.95 -22.74 -12.27
C ASN A 117 -1.40 -21.40 -12.83
N GLU A 118 -0.24 -21.46 -13.48
CA GLU A 118 0.47 -20.29 -14.00
C GLU A 118 -0.41 -19.41 -14.90
N GLU A 119 -1.03 -19.98 -15.93
CA GLU A 119 -1.80 -19.22 -16.93
C GLU A 119 -3.11 -18.64 -16.35
N GLY A 120 -3.67 -19.25 -15.32
CA GLY A 120 -4.89 -18.80 -14.67
C GLY A 120 -4.66 -17.89 -13.46
N SER A 121 -3.40 -17.64 -13.07
CA SER A 121 -3.12 -16.83 -11.90
C SER A 121 -3.25 -15.33 -12.18
N PHE A 122 -3.57 -14.57 -11.15
CA PHE A 122 -3.62 -13.11 -11.23
C PHE A 122 -2.25 -12.49 -11.58
N ILE A 123 -1.15 -13.16 -11.22
CA ILE A 123 0.22 -12.66 -11.41
C ILE A 123 0.64 -12.72 -12.89
N TYR A 124 0.24 -13.77 -13.62
CA TYR A 124 0.77 -14.12 -14.93
C TYR A 124 0.78 -12.98 -15.96
N PRO A 125 -0.30 -12.18 -16.13
CA PRO A 125 -0.32 -11.08 -17.09
C PRO A 125 0.70 -9.97 -16.81
N TYR A 126 1.22 -9.89 -15.59
CA TYR A 126 2.15 -8.86 -15.16
C TYR A 126 3.60 -9.32 -15.17
N MET A 127 3.85 -10.62 -15.40
CA MET A 127 5.19 -11.15 -15.51
C MET A 127 5.88 -10.61 -16.75
N GLN A 128 7.14 -10.28 -16.61
CA GLN A 128 7.97 -9.82 -17.71
C GLN A 128 8.75 -10.99 -18.30
N ALA A 129 8.82 -11.06 -19.64
CA ALA A 129 9.63 -12.08 -20.28
C ALA A 129 11.10 -11.97 -19.84
N TYR A 130 11.66 -13.09 -19.42
CA TYR A 130 13.08 -13.20 -19.09
C TYR A 130 13.93 -12.85 -20.31
N LYS A 131 14.73 -11.82 -20.23
CA LYS A 131 15.58 -11.32 -21.35
C LYS A 131 16.97 -11.98 -21.40
N GLY A 132 17.14 -13.17 -20.82
CA GLY A 132 18.33 -13.98 -21.03
C GLY A 132 19.65 -13.39 -20.51
N GLN A 133 19.62 -12.55 -19.51
CA GLN A 133 20.82 -12.29 -18.71
C GLN A 133 20.81 -13.32 -17.58
N ASP A 134 21.83 -14.18 -17.56
CA ASP A 134 22.13 -15.00 -16.38
C ASP A 134 22.50 -14.03 -15.26
N ASP A 135 21.46 -13.56 -14.55
CA ASP A 135 21.65 -12.76 -13.35
C ASP A 135 21.78 -13.75 -12.20
N ASP A 136 23.02 -14.15 -11.92
CA ASP A 136 23.37 -14.96 -10.75
C ASP A 136 22.95 -14.28 -9.42
N SER A 137 22.41 -13.05 -9.48
CA SER A 137 21.85 -12.33 -8.33
C SER A 137 20.42 -12.75 -7.99
N LEU A 138 19.71 -13.43 -8.92
CA LEU A 138 18.38 -13.95 -8.66
C LEU A 138 18.51 -15.18 -7.74
N SER A 139 18.19 -14.99 -6.50
CA SER A 139 18.09 -16.03 -5.48
C SER A 139 16.75 -15.87 -4.78
N MET A 140 16.35 -16.87 -3.98
CA MET A 140 15.15 -16.73 -3.12
C MET A 140 15.23 -15.51 -2.20
N GLY A 141 16.37 -14.87 -2.05
CA GLY A 141 16.55 -13.61 -1.32
C GLY A 141 16.25 -12.35 -2.15
N HIS A 142 16.09 -12.45 -3.47
CA HIS A 142 15.78 -11.30 -4.33
C HIS A 142 15.00 -11.74 -5.57
N LEU A 143 13.72 -11.46 -5.61
CA LEU A 143 12.81 -11.78 -6.72
C LEU A 143 12.26 -10.51 -7.36
N ASN A 144 11.88 -10.60 -8.64
CA ASN A 144 11.21 -9.54 -9.37
C ASN A 144 10.30 -10.12 -10.47
N LEU A 145 9.61 -9.27 -11.24
CA LEU A 145 8.68 -9.70 -12.29
C LEU A 145 9.33 -10.46 -13.47
N THR A 146 10.67 -10.52 -13.55
CA THR A 146 11.38 -11.35 -14.55
C THR A 146 11.73 -12.73 -14.02
N SER A 147 11.51 -13.00 -12.74
CA SER A 147 11.62 -14.33 -12.12
C SER A 147 10.56 -15.27 -12.70
N SER A 148 10.79 -16.57 -12.62
CA SER A 148 9.77 -17.54 -13.05
C SER A 148 8.54 -17.50 -12.15
N TYR A 149 7.39 -17.89 -12.71
CA TYR A 149 6.15 -18.00 -11.90
C TYR A 149 6.36 -18.86 -10.66
N LYS A 150 7.05 -19.99 -10.81
CA LYS A 150 7.36 -20.90 -9.71
C LYS A 150 8.13 -20.21 -8.57
N GLU A 151 9.07 -19.32 -8.89
CA GLU A 151 9.82 -18.57 -7.89
C GLU A 151 8.93 -17.53 -7.21
N LEU A 152 8.09 -16.83 -7.98
CA LEU A 152 7.14 -15.84 -7.44
C LEU A 152 6.11 -16.46 -6.48
N VAL A 153 5.76 -17.73 -6.67
CA VAL A 153 4.91 -18.52 -5.75
C VAL A 153 5.71 -19.42 -4.84
N TRP A 154 6.89 -18.97 -4.41
CA TRP A 154 7.72 -19.55 -3.36
C TRP A 154 8.38 -20.91 -3.67
N SER A 155 8.47 -21.33 -4.92
CA SER A 155 9.18 -22.55 -5.36
C SER A 155 8.81 -23.84 -4.62
N GLY A 156 7.60 -23.91 -4.04
CA GLY A 156 7.12 -25.06 -3.27
C GLY A 156 7.50 -25.04 -1.79
N VAL A 157 8.08 -23.95 -1.29
CA VAL A 157 8.33 -23.75 0.14
C VAL A 157 7.01 -23.56 0.91
N ASN A 158 5.98 -23.01 0.24
CA ASN A 158 4.63 -22.79 0.78
C ASN A 158 4.62 -22.10 2.16
N PRO A 159 5.25 -20.93 2.31
CA PRO A 159 5.28 -20.25 3.59
C PRO A 159 3.90 -19.79 4.03
N VAL A 160 3.73 -19.67 5.35
CA VAL A 160 2.51 -19.12 5.96
C VAL A 160 2.81 -17.75 6.53
N ARG A 161 2.00 -16.75 6.16
CA ARG A 161 2.10 -15.42 6.73
C ARG A 161 1.62 -15.43 8.18
N ILE A 162 2.42 -14.89 9.09
CA ILE A 162 2.14 -14.86 10.54
C ILE A 162 1.91 -13.45 11.08
N THR A 163 2.16 -12.41 10.27
CA THR A 163 1.81 -11.02 10.62
C THR A 163 0.88 -10.43 9.56
N SER A 164 0.07 -9.46 9.96
CA SER A 164 -0.71 -8.66 9.01
C SER A 164 0.23 -7.84 8.12
N ILE A 165 -0.20 -7.58 6.90
CA ILE A 165 0.42 -6.58 6.03
C ILE A 165 -0.21 -5.23 6.35
N ILE A 166 0.64 -4.21 6.45
CA ILE A 166 0.23 -2.81 6.51
C ILE A 166 0.93 -2.13 5.34
N PRO A 167 0.23 -1.88 4.23
CA PRO A 167 0.82 -1.23 3.07
C PRO A 167 1.29 0.19 3.41
N GLN A 168 2.46 0.56 2.90
CA GLN A 168 3.04 1.88 3.09
C GLN A 168 3.28 2.54 1.74
N ILE A 169 2.54 3.57 1.42
CA ILE A 169 2.80 4.37 0.23
C ILE A 169 4.06 5.20 0.48
N LYS A 170 5.08 5.02 -0.35
CA LYS A 170 6.35 5.76 -0.29
C LYS A 170 6.36 6.95 -1.24
N GLU A 171 5.76 6.78 -2.41
CA GLU A 171 5.54 7.82 -3.42
C GLU A 171 4.14 7.66 -3.99
N ILE A 172 3.52 8.76 -4.37
CA ILE A 172 2.26 8.76 -5.10
C ILE A 172 2.19 9.96 -6.03
N ASP A 173 1.68 9.72 -7.23
CA ASP A 173 1.40 10.72 -8.26
C ASP A 173 0.10 10.29 -8.98
N VAL A 174 -0.45 11.13 -9.83
CA VAL A 174 -1.66 10.86 -10.63
C VAL A 174 -1.54 9.57 -11.44
N ASN A 175 -0.33 9.23 -11.90
CA ASN A 175 -0.10 8.11 -12.82
C ASN A 175 0.49 6.86 -12.14
N TYR A 176 0.99 6.95 -10.92
CA TYR A 176 1.63 5.80 -10.27
C TYR A 176 1.73 5.96 -8.75
N ALA A 177 1.95 4.83 -8.08
CA ALA A 177 2.42 4.81 -6.70
C ALA A 177 3.57 3.83 -6.52
N VAL A 178 4.39 4.08 -5.50
CA VAL A 178 5.36 3.11 -4.96
C VAL A 178 4.88 2.69 -3.57
N ILE A 179 4.59 1.41 -3.43
CA ILE A 179 4.01 0.81 -2.23
C ILE A 179 4.97 -0.23 -1.69
N GLU A 180 5.26 -0.15 -0.39
CA GLU A 180 6.07 -1.13 0.34
C GLU A 180 5.16 -1.98 1.20
N LEU A 181 5.40 -3.29 1.20
CA LEU A 181 4.81 -4.26 2.12
C LEU A 181 5.91 -4.86 2.99
N ASP A 182 5.71 -4.84 4.31
CA ASP A 182 6.56 -5.54 5.28
C ASP A 182 5.73 -6.56 6.05
N TYR A 183 6.20 -7.80 6.11
CA TYR A 183 5.54 -8.87 6.88
C TYR A 183 6.50 -10.00 7.22
N VAL A 184 6.07 -10.91 8.09
CA VAL A 184 6.82 -12.10 8.48
C VAL A 184 6.06 -13.35 8.05
N THR A 185 6.79 -14.28 7.47
CA THR A 185 6.30 -15.63 7.14
C THR A 185 7.07 -16.70 7.93
N THR A 186 6.49 -17.87 8.03
CA THR A 186 7.15 -19.07 8.52
C THR A 186 7.02 -20.21 7.53
N ALA A 187 8.05 -21.04 7.40
CA ALA A 187 8.02 -22.26 6.61
C ALA A 187 8.78 -23.38 7.34
N GLU A 188 8.39 -24.63 7.08
CA GLU A 188 9.07 -25.78 7.61
C GLU A 188 10.36 -26.06 6.81
N ASN A 189 11.47 -26.22 7.50
CA ASN A 189 12.73 -26.58 6.90
C ASN A 189 12.87 -28.11 6.73
N THR A 190 13.99 -28.55 6.15
CA THR A 190 14.25 -29.97 5.88
C THR A 190 14.33 -30.83 7.13
N ASP A 191 14.57 -30.24 8.29
CA ASP A 191 14.69 -30.94 9.58
C ASP A 191 13.34 -30.98 10.33
N GLY A 192 12.27 -30.38 9.75
CA GLY A 192 10.93 -30.30 10.33
C GLY A 192 10.80 -29.20 11.37
N GLU A 193 11.73 -28.24 11.38
CA GLU A 193 11.67 -27.08 12.25
C GLU A 193 11.10 -25.88 11.48
N SER A 194 10.46 -24.94 12.18
CA SER A 194 9.92 -23.73 11.57
C SER A 194 10.97 -22.63 11.50
N ASP A 195 11.29 -22.20 10.29
CA ASP A 195 12.10 -21.02 10.04
C ASP A 195 11.20 -19.80 9.82
N TYR A 196 11.72 -18.60 10.19
CA TYR A 196 11.02 -17.33 10.08
C TYR A 196 11.72 -16.42 9.09
N TYR A 197 10.95 -15.83 8.19
CA TYR A 197 11.46 -14.95 7.15
C TYR A 197 10.81 -13.57 7.25
N SER A 198 11.63 -12.54 7.31
CA SER A 198 11.17 -11.16 7.16
C SER A 198 11.16 -10.82 5.68
N ILE A 199 9.99 -10.48 5.18
CA ILE A 199 9.75 -10.18 3.76
C ILE A 199 9.52 -8.68 3.62
N ARG A 200 10.17 -8.10 2.62
CA ARG A 200 9.94 -6.74 2.18
C ARG A 200 9.75 -6.70 0.68
N GLU A 201 8.65 -6.15 0.24
CA GLU A 201 8.31 -6.03 -1.16
C GLU A 201 8.10 -4.57 -1.53
N TYR A 202 8.50 -4.21 -2.76
CA TYR A 202 8.29 -2.90 -3.34
C TYR A 202 7.53 -3.06 -4.65
N TYR A 203 6.40 -2.40 -4.75
CA TYR A 203 5.56 -2.39 -5.92
C TYR A 203 5.55 -0.98 -6.51
N ARG A 204 5.97 -0.86 -7.78
CA ARG A 204 5.70 0.33 -8.56
C ARG A 204 4.52 0.02 -9.47
N VAL A 205 3.37 0.60 -9.17
CA VAL A 205 2.11 0.37 -9.86
C VAL A 205 1.64 1.63 -10.57
N SER A 206 0.97 1.46 -11.71
CA SER A 206 0.44 2.57 -12.50
C SER A 206 -1.05 2.38 -12.72
N TYR A 207 -1.80 3.45 -12.56
CA TYR A 207 -3.20 3.49 -12.94
C TYR A 207 -3.32 3.72 -14.44
N LYS A 208 -4.25 3.02 -15.08
CA LYS A 208 -4.66 3.24 -16.47
C LYS A 208 -6.17 3.33 -16.49
N GLU A 209 -6.69 4.41 -17.06
CA GLU A 209 -8.13 4.51 -17.28
C GLU A 209 -8.60 3.33 -18.15
N PRO A 210 -9.78 2.75 -17.83
CA PRO A 210 -10.40 1.77 -18.70
C PRO A 210 -10.62 2.37 -20.08
N GLU A 211 -10.25 1.66 -21.15
CA GLU A 211 -10.58 2.08 -22.52
C GLU A 211 -12.10 2.17 -22.65
N THR A 212 -12.62 3.34 -22.95
CA THR A 212 -14.05 3.51 -23.26
C THR A 212 -14.31 2.94 -24.65
N GLU A 213 -15.35 2.10 -24.79
CA GLU A 213 -15.73 1.45 -26.05
C GLU A 213 -16.04 2.41 -27.22
N ASP A 214 -15.96 3.72 -27.02
CA ASP A 214 -16.30 4.75 -28.00
C ASP A 214 -15.15 5.09 -28.98
N ASP A 215 -13.93 4.59 -28.76
CA ASP A 215 -12.79 4.88 -29.64
C ASP A 215 -12.66 3.92 -30.85
N THR A 216 -13.58 2.97 -31.04
CA THR A 216 -13.53 1.97 -32.13
C THR A 216 -14.38 2.31 -33.34
N GLU A 217 -15.17 3.39 -33.37
CA GLU A 217 -16.10 3.67 -34.48
C GLU A 217 -15.59 4.68 -35.56
N THR A 218 -14.36 5.15 -35.50
CA THR A 218 -13.87 6.16 -36.50
C THR A 218 -12.83 5.65 -37.49
N ALA A 219 -12.74 4.35 -37.73
CA ALA A 219 -11.79 3.81 -38.72
C ALA A 219 -12.43 2.93 -39.82
N THR A 220 -13.71 3.14 -40.18
CA THR A 220 -14.29 2.50 -41.37
C THR A 220 -15.13 3.50 -42.16
N GLY A 221 -14.53 4.14 -43.14
CA GLY A 221 -15.30 4.93 -44.08
C GLY A 221 -14.50 5.87 -44.96
N ALA A 222 -13.61 5.34 -45.82
CA ALA A 222 -13.20 6.03 -47.05
C ALA A 222 -12.43 5.09 -47.99
N GLU A 223 -13.09 4.17 -48.63
CA GLU A 223 -12.72 3.64 -49.93
C GLU A 223 -14.01 3.49 -50.71
N ASP A 224 -14.18 4.35 -51.70
CA ASP A 224 -14.63 4.06 -53.05
C ASP A 224 -15.20 5.31 -53.71
N ALA A 225 -14.46 5.80 -54.69
CA ALA A 225 -14.84 6.42 -55.95
C ALA A 225 -13.58 7.05 -56.56
N GLU A 226 -13.09 6.67 -57.74
CA GLU A 226 -13.53 6.55 -59.10
C GLU A 226 -12.43 5.96 -59.97
N ALA A 227 -12.76 5.29 -60.89
CA ALA A 227 -13.03 5.30 -62.32
C ALA A 227 -11.78 5.10 -63.19
#